data_503ad6ee4a375caed7454a78dc70dc5e
#
_entry.id   503ad6ee4a375caed7454a78dc70dc5e
#
_cell.length_a   1.000
_cell.length_b   1.000
_cell.length_c   1.000
_cell.angle_alpha   90.00
_cell.angle_beta   90.00
_cell.angle_gamma   90.00
#
_symmetry.space_group_name_H-M   'P 1'
#
loop_
_entity.id
_entity.type
_entity.pdbx_description
1 polymer ?
#
loop_
_entity_poly.entity_id
_entity_poly.type
_entity_poly.pdbx_seq_one_letter_code
_entity_poly.pdbx_strand_id
1 'polypeptide(L)'
;MLNKANKVFLMSCLAVLLLSDGSFAQKEEKQPNVTPVFEVQDLFESVRIPNIVVTTDGTVLAFAKSGRLLRRSEDGSKSWGPIQEVGSDSGGSAIVDDNNGDVMIVNSKGGYLWRSHDQGKTWKREEIVIKPNAVGHGTPDGIPVQTTCSESGVTLRYGKYKGRLLMPARIQPPKGNNDQEWWPYNHNTAIYSDDGGRTWQTSGPVQSGTGEGTLAELSNGNIYYNSRCHMAVDHRRRIAWSYDGGHMWTDWEVSEHLYEVGQPFYFKYGTKPSYGCNAGLVRLPLEATGGKDVLLFSTPDNPGSKRVRMTVWASFDGAKTWPVKRLVYEGLSAYSSLAAGQDGKVYLLFERGKKKLYESVAVARFNLEWLVKGQN
;
A
#
# COMPACT_ATOMS: atom_id res chain seq x y z
N MET A 1 -43.38 -58.30 20.54
CA MET A 1 -43.52 -59.33 19.49
C MET A 1 -42.42 -59.08 18.46
N LEU A 2 -41.33 -59.82 18.58
CA LEU A 2 -40.88 -60.83 17.64
C LEU A 2 -40.68 -60.28 16.21
N ASN A 3 -39.53 -60.19 15.70
CA ASN A 3 -38.46 -61.10 15.32
C ASN A 3 -38.21 -60.91 13.82
N LYS A 4 -37.07 -60.71 13.26
CA LYS A 4 -36.11 -61.73 12.85
C LYS A 4 -34.96 -61.08 12.08
N ALA A 5 -33.80 -61.57 12.37
CA ALA A 5 -32.55 -61.37 11.65
C ALA A 5 -32.61 -62.03 10.22
N ASN A 6 -31.78 -61.52 9.32
CA ASN A 6 -31.18 -62.39 8.29
C ASN A 6 -29.73 -61.96 8.02
N LYS A 7 -28.83 -62.89 8.33
CA LYS A 7 -27.47 -63.00 7.83
C LYS A 7 -27.54 -63.43 6.36
N VAL A 8 -26.62 -62.97 5.55
CA VAL A 8 -26.01 -63.77 4.47
C VAL A 8 -24.88 -62.99 3.83
N PHE A 9 -23.75 -63.54 3.90
CA PHE A 9 -22.67 -64.02 3.02
C PHE A 9 -21.57 -63.07 2.66
N LEU A 10 -20.40 -63.33 3.25
CA LEU A 10 -19.05 -62.96 2.72
C LEU A 10 -18.81 -63.74 1.43
N MET A 11 -18.36 -63.01 0.41
CA MET A 11 -17.59 -63.58 -0.67
C MET A 11 -16.32 -62.71 -0.87
N SER A 12 -15.22 -63.30 -0.47
CA SER A 12 -13.86 -62.77 -0.66
C SER A 12 -13.49 -62.87 -2.14
N CYS A 13 -13.24 -61.73 -2.79
CA CYS A 13 -12.45 -61.70 -4.00
C CYS A 13 -11.15 -61.00 -3.70
N LEU A 14 -10.09 -61.83 -3.64
CA LEU A 14 -8.69 -61.41 -3.55
C LEU A 14 -8.28 -60.85 -4.94
N ALA A 15 -8.23 -59.54 -5.10
CA ALA A 15 -7.62 -58.91 -6.26
C ALA A 15 -6.20 -58.49 -5.87
N VAL A 16 -5.22 -59.18 -6.42
CA VAL A 16 -3.81 -58.83 -6.36
C VAL A 16 -3.62 -57.54 -7.21
N LEU A 17 -3.45 -56.38 -6.55
CA LEU A 17 -2.99 -55.16 -7.19
C LEU A 17 -1.45 -55.20 -7.21
N LEU A 18 -0.91 -55.40 -8.40
CA LEU A 18 0.49 -55.11 -8.73
C LEU A 18 0.71 -53.60 -8.60
N LEU A 19 1.38 -53.18 -7.55
CA LEU A 19 1.90 -51.82 -7.41
C LEU A 19 3.06 -51.67 -8.40
N SER A 20 2.82 -50.97 -9.49
CA SER A 20 3.89 -50.41 -10.30
C SER A 20 4.42 -49.16 -9.60
N ASP A 21 5.62 -49.27 -9.04
CA ASP A 21 6.38 -48.09 -8.55
C ASP A 21 6.71 -47.14 -9.72
N GLY A 22 5.78 -46.30 -10.05
CA GLY A 22 6.03 -45.13 -10.88
C GLY A 22 6.46 -43.96 -10.02
N SER A 23 7.75 -43.85 -9.69
CA SER A 23 8.29 -42.65 -9.09
C SER A 23 8.23 -41.54 -10.13
N PHE A 24 7.17 -40.74 -10.07
CA PHE A 24 7.16 -39.44 -10.71
C PHE A 24 8.13 -38.54 -9.95
N ALA A 25 9.38 -38.53 -10.40
CA ALA A 25 10.29 -37.46 -10.03
C ALA A 25 9.70 -36.14 -10.56
N GLN A 26 9.06 -35.36 -9.68
CA GLN A 26 8.81 -33.97 -9.93
C GLN A 26 10.16 -33.34 -10.25
N LYS A 27 10.37 -32.98 -11.52
CA LYS A 27 11.45 -32.07 -11.89
C LYS A 27 11.19 -30.77 -11.12
N GLU A 28 11.96 -30.53 -10.07
CA GLU A 28 12.12 -29.17 -9.54
C GLU A 28 12.62 -28.31 -10.69
N GLU A 29 11.73 -27.51 -11.28
CA GLU A 29 12.15 -26.43 -12.14
C GLU A 29 13.02 -25.50 -11.30
N LYS A 30 14.33 -25.57 -11.51
CA LYS A 30 15.28 -24.62 -10.94
C LYS A 30 14.85 -23.23 -11.37
N GLN A 31 14.26 -22.48 -10.44
CA GLN A 31 14.02 -21.05 -10.66
C GLN A 31 15.34 -20.41 -11.13
N PRO A 32 15.30 -19.51 -12.13
CA PRO A 32 16.49 -18.83 -12.60
C PRO A 32 17.20 -18.18 -11.40
N ASN A 33 18.51 -18.32 -11.35
CA ASN A 33 19.33 -17.85 -10.22
C ASN A 33 19.39 -16.31 -10.26
N VAL A 34 18.31 -15.64 -9.80
CA VAL A 34 18.20 -14.17 -9.80
C VAL A 34 19.15 -13.62 -8.73
N THR A 35 20.03 -12.72 -9.13
CA THR A 35 20.98 -12.09 -8.20
C THR A 35 20.25 -11.13 -7.25
N PRO A 36 20.48 -11.23 -5.93
CA PRO A 36 19.97 -10.25 -4.98
C PRO A 36 20.46 -8.83 -5.30
N VAL A 37 19.53 -7.88 -5.33
CA VAL A 37 19.82 -6.46 -5.55
C VAL A 37 19.40 -5.68 -4.32
N PHE A 38 20.27 -4.80 -3.81
CA PHE A 38 19.95 -3.85 -2.76
C PHE A 38 20.87 -2.64 -2.83
N GLU A 39 20.27 -1.46 -3.02
CA GLU A 39 20.97 -0.18 -3.06
C GLU A 39 20.12 0.89 -2.37
N VAL A 40 20.76 1.85 -1.69
CA VAL A 40 20.09 2.98 -1.03
C VAL A 40 20.78 4.29 -1.38
N GLN A 41 20.01 5.31 -1.76
CA GLN A 41 20.53 6.65 -2.04
C GLN A 41 19.57 7.75 -1.54
N ASP A 42 20.11 8.89 -1.14
CA ASP A 42 19.32 10.07 -0.79
C ASP A 42 18.87 10.80 -2.06
N LEU A 43 17.58 11.18 -2.10
CA LEU A 43 17.00 11.90 -3.23
C LEU A 43 16.65 13.35 -2.92
N PHE A 44 16.18 13.61 -1.70
CA PHE A 44 15.75 14.94 -1.30
C PHE A 44 16.27 15.24 0.12
N GLU A 45 16.65 16.48 0.34
CA GLU A 45 17.14 16.96 1.63
C GLU A 45 16.09 17.81 2.34
N SER A 46 15.99 17.65 3.67
CA SER A 46 15.15 18.46 4.56
C SER A 46 13.69 18.62 4.15
N VAL A 47 13.13 17.59 3.49
CA VAL A 47 11.72 17.52 3.09
C VAL A 47 11.07 16.25 3.63
N ARG A 48 9.74 16.21 3.58
CA ARG A 48 8.92 15.12 4.10
C ARG A 48 7.90 14.65 3.07
N ILE A 49 7.14 13.62 3.47
CA ILE A 49 5.96 13.08 2.80
C ILE A 49 6.35 12.51 1.45
N PRO A 50 6.99 11.32 1.49
CA PRO A 50 7.36 10.58 0.29
C PRO A 50 6.15 9.97 -0.40
N ASN A 51 6.20 9.87 -1.73
CA ASN A 51 5.32 9.06 -2.52
C ASN A 51 6.06 8.59 -3.77
N ILE A 52 5.92 7.33 -4.16
CA ILE A 52 6.63 6.77 -5.31
C ILE A 52 5.68 5.96 -6.19
N VAL A 53 5.83 6.10 -7.50
CA VAL A 53 5.10 5.30 -8.50
C VAL A 53 6.03 4.89 -9.62
N VAL A 54 5.66 3.83 -10.33
CA VAL A 54 6.30 3.42 -11.59
C VAL A 54 5.26 3.57 -12.69
N THR A 55 5.61 4.30 -13.73
CA THR A 55 4.75 4.54 -14.89
C THR A 55 4.67 3.30 -15.79
N THR A 56 3.75 3.30 -16.73
CA THR A 56 3.54 2.17 -17.65
C THR A 56 4.73 1.88 -18.56
N ASP A 57 5.60 2.86 -18.82
CA ASP A 57 6.86 2.70 -19.57
C ASP A 57 8.06 2.31 -18.68
N GLY A 58 7.86 2.18 -17.35
CA GLY A 58 8.90 1.80 -16.40
C GLY A 58 9.68 2.98 -15.79
N THR A 59 9.35 4.23 -16.12
CA THR A 59 9.92 5.41 -15.45
C THR A 59 9.54 5.43 -13.98
N VAL A 60 10.50 5.60 -13.09
CA VAL A 60 10.27 5.72 -11.65
C VAL A 60 10.12 7.20 -11.29
N LEU A 61 9.02 7.54 -10.66
CA LEU A 61 8.69 8.89 -10.21
C LEU A 61 8.70 8.94 -8.68
N ALA A 62 9.71 9.61 -8.12
CA ALA A 62 9.83 9.83 -6.68
C ALA A 62 9.36 11.24 -6.33
N PHE A 63 8.35 11.32 -5.47
CA PHE A 63 7.77 12.57 -5.00
C PHE A 63 8.11 12.84 -3.55
N ALA A 64 8.26 14.10 -3.20
CA ALA A 64 8.36 14.59 -1.83
C ALA A 64 7.47 15.82 -1.64
N LYS A 65 7.35 16.29 -0.39
CA LYS A 65 6.54 17.47 -0.03
C LYS A 65 5.09 17.34 -0.52
N SER A 66 4.48 16.16 -0.22
CA SER A 66 3.10 15.84 -0.63
C SER A 66 2.87 15.98 -2.14
N GLY A 67 3.73 15.41 -2.96
CA GLY A 67 3.59 15.42 -4.42
C GLY A 67 4.09 16.67 -5.12
N ARG A 68 4.60 17.68 -4.38
CA ARG A 68 5.05 18.94 -5.00
C ARG A 68 6.40 18.83 -5.68
N LEU A 69 7.35 18.14 -5.06
CA LEU A 69 8.69 17.95 -5.62
C LEU A 69 8.78 16.57 -6.27
N LEU A 70 9.39 16.50 -7.43
CA LEU A 70 9.55 15.30 -8.24
C LEU A 70 11.00 15.12 -8.65
N ARG A 71 11.49 13.89 -8.57
CA ARG A 71 12.62 13.38 -9.34
C ARG A 71 12.20 12.20 -10.19
N ARG A 72 12.78 12.09 -11.38
CA ARG A 72 12.49 11.05 -12.37
C ARG A 72 13.74 10.20 -12.60
N SER A 73 13.52 8.89 -12.76
CA SER A 73 14.55 7.93 -13.18
C SER A 73 14.01 7.08 -14.32
N GLU A 74 14.73 7.05 -15.44
CA GLU A 74 14.38 6.26 -16.64
C GLU A 74 15.20 4.97 -16.74
N ASP A 75 16.07 4.69 -15.75
CA ASP A 75 17.01 3.56 -15.75
C ASP A 75 16.82 2.62 -14.55
N GLY A 76 15.61 2.65 -13.96
CA GLY A 76 15.24 1.80 -12.82
C GLY A 76 15.94 2.22 -11.53
N SER A 77 15.99 3.52 -11.25
CA SER A 77 16.55 4.12 -10.02
C SER A 77 18.08 4.00 -9.89
N LYS A 78 18.82 3.84 -11.01
CA LYS A 78 20.28 3.90 -11.00
C LYS A 78 20.75 5.35 -11.01
N SER A 79 20.11 6.20 -11.81
CA SER A 79 20.32 7.64 -11.83
C SER A 79 19.01 8.41 -11.75
N TRP A 80 19.09 9.66 -11.30
CA TRP A 80 17.94 10.52 -11.07
C TRP A 80 18.15 11.89 -11.68
N GLY A 81 17.15 12.37 -12.41
CA GLY A 81 17.10 13.72 -12.93
C GLY A 81 17.09 14.79 -11.83
N PRO A 82 17.16 16.08 -12.19
CA PRO A 82 17.07 17.19 -11.26
C PRO A 82 15.72 17.22 -10.54
N ILE A 83 15.66 17.94 -9.41
CA ILE A 83 14.39 18.22 -8.73
C ILE A 83 13.53 19.12 -9.61
N GLN A 84 12.28 18.74 -9.82
CA GLN A 84 11.27 19.50 -10.55
C GLN A 84 10.11 19.83 -9.60
N GLU A 85 9.41 20.94 -9.81
CA GLU A 85 8.13 21.20 -9.19
C GLU A 85 7.00 20.76 -10.10
N VAL A 86 6.03 19.99 -9.58
CA VAL A 86 4.80 19.61 -10.29
C VAL A 86 3.92 20.83 -10.51
N GLY A 87 3.70 21.61 -9.44
CA GLY A 87 2.98 22.85 -9.48
C GLY A 87 3.02 23.56 -8.12
N SER A 88 2.79 24.87 -8.11
CA SER A 88 2.96 25.70 -6.91
C SER A 88 2.00 25.34 -5.76
N ASP A 89 0.81 24.86 -6.08
CA ASP A 89 -0.24 24.42 -5.16
C ASP A 89 -0.40 22.89 -5.15
N SER A 90 0.47 22.13 -5.86
CA SER A 90 0.36 20.68 -5.85
C SER A 90 0.51 20.15 -4.42
N GLY A 91 -0.36 19.20 -4.09
CA GLY A 91 -0.39 18.53 -2.80
C GLY A 91 -1.37 17.38 -2.86
N GLY A 92 -0.93 16.21 -2.41
CA GLY A 92 -1.73 14.99 -2.49
C GLY A 92 -0.87 13.76 -2.72
N SER A 93 -1.49 12.71 -3.22
CA SER A 93 -0.82 11.45 -3.53
C SER A 93 -0.88 11.16 -5.02
N ALA A 94 0.10 10.40 -5.49
CA ALA A 94 0.22 10.01 -6.88
C ALA A 94 -0.66 8.79 -7.22
N ILE A 95 -1.11 8.73 -8.46
CA ILE A 95 -1.69 7.55 -9.08
C ILE A 95 -1.26 7.49 -10.55
N VAL A 96 -1.01 6.29 -11.04
CA VAL A 96 -0.82 6.01 -12.46
C VAL A 96 -2.12 5.42 -12.99
N ASP A 97 -2.66 5.98 -14.07
CA ASP A 97 -3.77 5.40 -14.81
C ASP A 97 -3.21 4.40 -15.83
N ASP A 98 -3.26 3.12 -15.49
CA ASP A 98 -2.76 2.05 -16.36
C ASP A 98 -3.55 1.95 -17.68
N ASN A 99 -4.72 2.58 -17.79
CA ASN A 99 -5.52 2.53 -19.02
C ASN A 99 -4.92 3.38 -20.15
N ASN A 100 -4.21 4.45 -19.80
CA ASN A 100 -3.70 5.42 -20.79
C ASN A 100 -2.27 5.90 -20.50
N GLY A 101 -1.70 5.53 -19.34
CA GLY A 101 -0.35 5.94 -18.91
C GLY A 101 -0.26 7.31 -18.24
N ASP A 102 -1.38 7.97 -17.99
CA ASP A 102 -1.41 9.25 -17.28
C ASP A 102 -0.90 9.10 -15.85
N VAL A 103 -0.19 10.11 -15.37
CA VAL A 103 0.18 10.24 -13.97
C VAL A 103 -0.56 11.41 -13.36
N MET A 104 -1.17 11.21 -12.21
CA MET A 104 -1.92 12.26 -11.51
C MET A 104 -1.42 12.45 -10.09
N ILE A 105 -1.33 13.70 -9.64
CA ILE A 105 -1.22 14.06 -8.22
C ILE A 105 -2.58 14.61 -7.80
N VAL A 106 -3.31 13.86 -6.98
CA VAL A 106 -4.70 14.17 -6.62
C VAL A 106 -4.75 14.93 -5.31
N ASN A 107 -5.24 16.17 -5.35
CA ASN A 107 -5.56 16.97 -4.19
C ASN A 107 -7.07 16.94 -3.93
N SER A 108 -7.53 15.93 -3.25
CA SER A 108 -8.97 15.75 -2.98
C SER A 108 -9.55 16.85 -2.09
N LYS A 109 -8.76 17.39 -1.16
CA LYS A 109 -9.19 18.52 -0.32
C LYS A 109 -9.41 19.80 -1.12
N GLY A 110 -8.57 20.04 -2.12
CA GLY A 110 -8.65 21.23 -2.98
C GLY A 110 -9.65 21.07 -4.13
N GLY A 111 -10.11 19.86 -4.43
CA GLY A 111 -11.01 19.60 -5.56
C GLY A 111 -10.31 19.71 -6.92
N TYR A 112 -9.03 19.40 -7.00
CA TYR A 112 -8.25 19.43 -8.25
C TYR A 112 -7.17 18.35 -8.26
N LEU A 113 -6.61 18.10 -9.44
CA LEU A 113 -5.43 17.28 -9.64
C LEU A 113 -4.42 17.97 -10.57
N TRP A 114 -3.19 17.49 -10.53
CA TRP A 114 -2.19 17.76 -11.55
C TRP A 114 -1.98 16.51 -12.37
N ARG A 115 -2.14 16.61 -13.70
CA ARG A 115 -2.01 15.50 -14.65
C ARG A 115 -0.80 15.67 -15.53
N SER A 116 -0.11 14.57 -15.78
CA SER A 116 0.95 14.43 -16.77
C SER A 116 0.58 13.32 -17.76
N HIS A 117 0.68 13.63 -19.06
CA HIS A 117 0.50 12.68 -20.16
C HIS A 117 1.83 12.16 -20.71
N ASP A 118 2.96 12.56 -20.14
CA ASP A 118 4.32 12.34 -20.63
C ASP A 118 5.27 11.83 -19.54
N GLN A 119 4.77 10.94 -18.67
CA GLN A 119 5.51 10.28 -17.58
C GLN A 119 6.19 11.28 -16.62
N GLY A 120 5.47 12.35 -16.29
CA GLY A 120 5.91 13.34 -15.31
C GLY A 120 6.88 14.38 -15.83
N LYS A 121 7.00 14.56 -17.16
CA LYS A 121 7.83 15.63 -17.74
C LYS A 121 7.14 16.98 -17.65
N THR A 122 5.86 17.03 -18.04
CA THR A 122 5.03 18.23 -17.95
C THR A 122 3.74 17.95 -17.20
N TRP A 123 3.16 18.99 -16.60
CA TRP A 123 2.01 18.88 -15.73
C TRP A 123 0.98 19.96 -16.02
N LYS A 124 -0.29 19.57 -15.99
CA LYS A 124 -1.43 20.48 -16.14
C LYS A 124 -2.40 20.31 -14.98
N ARG A 125 -2.83 21.43 -14.39
CA ARG A 125 -3.85 21.45 -13.34
C ARG A 125 -5.24 21.28 -13.93
N GLU A 126 -6.06 20.45 -13.31
CA GLU A 126 -7.44 20.15 -13.70
C GLU A 126 -8.35 20.17 -12.47
N GLU A 127 -9.53 20.78 -12.58
CA GLU A 127 -10.56 20.68 -11.56
C GLU A 127 -11.21 19.30 -11.59
N ILE A 128 -11.58 18.77 -10.42
CA ILE A 128 -12.27 17.49 -10.28
C ILE A 128 -13.51 17.63 -9.41
N VAL A 129 -14.45 16.71 -9.61
CA VAL A 129 -15.65 16.59 -8.77
C VAL A 129 -15.48 15.41 -7.84
N ILE A 130 -15.66 15.63 -6.53
CA ILE A 130 -15.67 14.56 -5.54
C ILE A 130 -17.07 14.45 -4.96
N LYS A 131 -17.72 13.30 -5.21
CA LYS A 131 -19.07 13.00 -4.72
C LYS A 131 -18.99 12.39 -3.33
N PRO A 132 -19.95 12.68 -2.44
CA PRO A 132 -20.03 12.07 -1.11
C PRO A 132 -20.38 10.57 -1.20
N ASN A 133 -20.11 9.84 -0.13
CA ASN A 133 -20.63 8.48 0.01
C ASN A 133 -22.14 8.48 0.37
N ALA A 134 -22.75 7.29 0.50
CA ALA A 134 -24.18 7.13 0.74
C ALA A 134 -24.68 7.74 2.06
N VAL A 135 -23.80 8.00 3.03
CA VAL A 135 -24.13 8.64 4.32
C VAL A 135 -23.76 10.14 4.34
N GLY A 136 -23.41 10.72 3.17
CA GLY A 136 -23.12 12.14 3.02
C GLY A 136 -21.70 12.58 3.40
N HIS A 137 -20.82 11.68 3.80
CA HIS A 137 -19.42 12.02 4.08
C HIS A 137 -18.68 12.40 2.81
N GLY A 138 -17.79 13.37 2.90
CA GLY A 138 -17.04 13.90 1.75
C GLY A 138 -17.80 14.95 0.93
N THR A 139 -18.85 15.56 1.49
CA THR A 139 -19.62 16.62 0.84
C THR A 139 -18.94 17.98 0.99
N PRO A 140 -19.24 18.96 0.10
CA PRO A 140 -18.80 20.35 0.25
C PRO A 140 -19.28 20.99 1.56
N ASP A 141 -20.47 20.63 2.03
CA ASP A 141 -21.10 21.16 3.25
C ASP A 141 -20.74 20.37 4.50
N GLY A 142 -20.09 19.24 4.33
CA GLY A 142 -19.78 18.31 5.40
C GLY A 142 -18.29 18.20 5.69
N ILE A 143 -17.86 16.97 5.89
CA ILE A 143 -16.49 16.62 6.23
C ILE A 143 -15.69 16.43 4.92
N PRO A 144 -14.67 17.25 4.63
CA PRO A 144 -13.93 17.13 3.39
C PRO A 144 -13.13 15.82 3.34
N VAL A 145 -13.16 15.16 2.20
CA VAL A 145 -12.26 14.03 1.91
C VAL A 145 -10.86 14.57 1.70
N GLN A 146 -9.88 13.91 2.31
CA GLN A 146 -8.47 14.21 2.11
C GLN A 146 -7.74 12.91 1.75
N THR A 147 -6.99 12.91 0.64
CA THR A 147 -6.08 11.82 0.35
C THR A 147 -4.96 11.80 1.38
N THR A 148 -4.45 10.62 1.67
CA THR A 148 -3.21 10.53 2.44
C THR A 148 -2.05 11.08 1.61
N CYS A 149 -1.08 11.67 2.28
CA CYS A 149 0.00 12.37 1.59
C CYS A 149 1.16 11.45 1.20
N SER A 150 1.10 10.18 1.45
CA SER A 150 2.27 9.33 1.32
C SER A 150 2.06 8.00 0.61
N GLU A 151 0.85 7.55 0.38
CA GLU A 151 0.66 6.33 -0.39
C GLU A 151 -0.09 6.57 -1.69
N SER A 152 0.31 5.82 -2.72
CA SER A 152 -0.26 5.95 -4.06
C SER A 152 -1.59 5.23 -4.18
N GLY A 153 -2.38 5.71 -5.16
CA GLY A 153 -3.51 4.96 -5.68
C GLY A 153 -3.08 3.83 -6.61
N VAL A 154 -4.04 3.02 -6.99
CA VAL A 154 -3.89 1.90 -7.94
C VAL A 154 -4.95 1.98 -9.02
N THR A 155 -4.61 1.55 -10.24
CA THR A 155 -5.59 1.18 -11.26
C THR A 155 -5.97 -0.28 -11.03
N LEU A 156 -7.25 -0.59 -10.83
CA LEU A 156 -7.72 -1.96 -10.66
C LEU A 156 -7.53 -2.74 -11.97
N ARG A 157 -6.93 -3.91 -11.87
CA ARG A 157 -6.53 -4.75 -13.02
C ARG A 157 -7.41 -5.97 -13.20
N TYR A 158 -8.17 -6.34 -12.16
CA TYR A 158 -8.90 -7.62 -12.12
C TYR A 158 -10.40 -7.43 -11.91
N GLY A 159 -11.16 -8.45 -12.30
CA GLY A 159 -12.58 -8.54 -12.03
C GLY A 159 -13.45 -7.48 -12.72
N LYS A 160 -14.61 -7.26 -12.13
CA LYS A 160 -15.67 -6.40 -12.66
C LYS A 160 -15.28 -4.92 -12.76
N TYR A 161 -14.39 -4.47 -11.89
CA TYR A 161 -14.02 -3.06 -11.76
C TYR A 161 -12.67 -2.73 -12.40
N LYS A 162 -12.21 -3.59 -13.31
CA LYS A 162 -10.99 -3.37 -14.08
C LYS A 162 -11.00 -2.00 -14.76
N GLY A 163 -9.93 -1.25 -14.62
CA GLY A 163 -9.77 0.10 -15.16
C GLY A 163 -10.15 1.22 -14.19
N ARG A 164 -10.81 0.90 -13.05
CA ARG A 164 -11.12 1.87 -12.01
C ARG A 164 -9.85 2.41 -11.36
N LEU A 165 -9.78 3.70 -11.17
CA LEU A 165 -8.78 4.36 -10.34
C LEU A 165 -9.25 4.34 -8.88
N LEU A 166 -8.41 3.88 -7.97
CA LEU A 166 -8.74 3.81 -6.55
C LEU A 166 -7.60 4.37 -5.70
N MET A 167 -7.90 5.32 -4.82
CA MET A 167 -6.92 5.96 -3.96
C MET A 167 -7.31 5.86 -2.49
N PRO A 168 -6.36 5.54 -1.58
CA PRO A 168 -6.60 5.66 -0.16
C PRO A 168 -6.87 7.12 0.20
N ALA A 169 -7.86 7.34 1.03
CA ALA A 169 -8.28 8.66 1.45
C ALA A 169 -8.65 8.67 2.94
N ARG A 170 -8.86 9.86 3.46
CA ARG A 170 -9.21 10.08 4.85
C ARG A 170 -10.31 11.11 4.96
N ILE A 171 -11.29 10.87 5.81
CA ILE A 171 -12.28 11.85 6.24
C ILE A 171 -11.87 12.38 7.61
N GLN A 172 -11.88 13.69 7.73
CA GLN A 172 -11.55 14.41 8.95
C GLN A 172 -12.70 15.34 9.33
N PRO A 173 -13.00 15.51 10.63
CA PRO A 173 -13.96 16.50 11.08
C PRO A 173 -13.56 17.93 10.66
N PRO A 174 -14.52 18.85 10.51
CA PRO A 174 -14.27 20.22 10.04
C PRO A 174 -13.31 21.02 10.93
N LYS A 175 -13.29 20.73 12.22
CA LYS A 175 -12.40 21.38 13.20
C LYS A 175 -11.15 20.57 13.42
N GLY A 176 -10.18 20.75 12.53
CA GLY A 176 -8.78 20.44 12.80
C GLY A 176 -8.41 19.00 13.08
N ASN A 177 -7.64 18.45 12.19
CA ASN A 177 -6.97 17.12 12.28
C ASN A 177 -6.01 17.00 13.47
N ASN A 178 -5.68 18.10 14.14
CA ASN A 178 -4.71 18.12 15.25
C ASN A 178 -5.39 18.15 16.61
N ASP A 179 -6.71 18.21 16.63
CA ASP A 179 -7.46 18.14 17.86
C ASP A 179 -7.71 16.67 18.24
N GLN A 180 -7.07 16.23 19.31
CA GLN A 180 -7.12 14.84 19.77
C GLN A 180 -8.51 14.37 20.17
N GLU A 181 -9.40 15.29 20.51
CA GLU A 181 -10.80 14.99 20.83
C GLU A 181 -11.55 14.45 19.61
N TRP A 182 -11.12 14.83 18.39
CA TRP A 182 -11.73 14.41 17.15
C TRP A 182 -11.12 13.14 16.53
N TRP A 183 -10.01 12.62 17.04
CA TRP A 183 -9.39 11.41 16.49
C TRP A 183 -10.33 10.20 16.42
N PRO A 184 -11.23 9.94 17.37
CA PRO A 184 -12.21 8.86 17.24
C PRO A 184 -13.12 8.99 16.00
N TYR A 185 -13.32 10.20 15.53
CA TYR A 185 -14.18 10.51 14.37
C TYR A 185 -13.41 10.56 13.04
N ASN A 186 -12.07 10.62 13.08
CA ASN A 186 -11.27 10.43 11.89
C ASN A 186 -11.40 8.99 11.44
N HIS A 187 -11.51 8.78 10.14
CA HIS A 187 -11.50 7.44 9.58
C HIS A 187 -10.95 7.43 8.16
N ASN A 188 -10.32 6.32 7.82
CA ASN A 188 -9.96 6.05 6.46
C ASN A 188 -11.18 5.73 5.62
N THR A 189 -11.08 6.08 4.37
CA THR A 189 -11.97 5.76 3.26
C THR A 189 -11.12 5.58 2.02
N ALA A 190 -11.72 5.46 0.87
CA ALA A 190 -11.06 5.62 -0.42
C ALA A 190 -11.86 6.59 -1.29
N ILE A 191 -11.24 7.05 -2.36
CA ILE A 191 -11.94 7.69 -3.47
C ILE A 191 -11.66 6.88 -4.74
N TYR A 192 -12.66 6.71 -5.59
CA TYR A 192 -12.48 5.99 -6.85
C TYR A 192 -13.09 6.75 -8.02
N SER A 193 -12.53 6.52 -9.22
CA SER A 193 -12.98 7.13 -10.46
C SER A 193 -13.10 6.07 -11.56
N ASP A 194 -14.20 6.10 -12.30
CA ASP A 194 -14.46 5.26 -13.46
C ASP A 194 -14.38 6.04 -14.79
N ASP A 195 -13.96 7.31 -14.74
CA ASP A 195 -13.93 8.22 -15.89
C ASP A 195 -12.56 8.89 -16.12
N GLY A 196 -11.48 8.23 -15.69
CA GLY A 196 -10.11 8.70 -15.86
C GLY A 196 -9.77 9.88 -14.94
N GLY A 197 -10.37 9.94 -13.76
CA GLY A 197 -10.02 10.92 -12.72
C GLY A 197 -10.73 12.27 -12.82
N ARG A 198 -11.77 12.41 -13.66
CA ARG A 198 -12.58 13.65 -13.73
C ARG A 198 -13.59 13.74 -12.59
N THR A 199 -14.27 12.63 -12.31
CA THR A 199 -15.21 12.49 -11.21
C THR A 199 -14.74 11.39 -10.27
N TRP A 200 -14.74 11.69 -8.99
CA TRP A 200 -14.39 10.76 -7.94
C TRP A 200 -15.58 10.50 -7.02
N GLN A 201 -15.77 9.27 -6.63
CA GLN A 201 -16.78 8.87 -5.64
C GLN A 201 -16.09 8.54 -4.33
N THR A 202 -16.57 9.08 -3.22
CA THR A 202 -16.11 8.68 -1.88
C THR A 202 -16.67 7.32 -1.51
N SER A 203 -15.81 6.41 -1.06
CA SER A 203 -16.18 5.09 -0.52
C SER A 203 -16.86 5.19 0.85
N GLY A 204 -17.41 4.10 1.32
CA GLY A 204 -17.79 3.94 2.72
C GLY A 204 -16.58 4.11 3.67
N PRO A 205 -16.82 4.31 4.99
CA PRO A 205 -15.76 4.41 5.98
C PRO A 205 -15.06 3.06 6.17
N VAL A 206 -13.75 3.10 6.39
CA VAL A 206 -12.97 1.91 6.75
C VAL A 206 -13.13 1.62 8.26
N GLN A 207 -12.50 2.41 9.12
CA GLN A 207 -12.57 2.19 10.57
C GLN A 207 -12.28 3.49 11.32
N SER A 208 -12.97 3.72 12.44
CA SER A 208 -12.77 4.89 13.29
C SER A 208 -11.39 4.91 13.96
N GLY A 209 -10.88 6.11 14.25
CA GLY A 209 -9.56 6.31 14.86
C GLY A 209 -8.39 6.10 13.90
N THR A 210 -8.65 5.83 12.62
CA THR A 210 -7.64 5.67 11.58
C THR A 210 -7.32 6.99 10.90
N GLY A 211 -6.16 7.08 10.27
CA GLY A 211 -5.69 8.34 9.69
C GLY A 211 -5.06 8.21 8.31
N GLU A 212 -3.91 7.62 8.21
CA GLU A 212 -3.24 7.36 6.94
C GLU A 212 -3.42 5.89 6.57
N GLY A 213 -3.67 5.61 5.29
CA GLY A 213 -3.92 4.26 4.81
C GLY A 213 -3.26 3.99 3.48
N THR A 214 -3.15 2.71 3.19
CA THR A 214 -2.59 2.17 1.96
C THR A 214 -3.41 0.96 1.53
N LEU A 215 -3.48 0.69 0.23
CA LEU A 215 -4.29 -0.39 -0.30
C LEU A 215 -3.60 -1.12 -1.46
N ALA A 216 -4.00 -2.37 -1.67
CA ALA A 216 -3.53 -3.17 -2.79
C ALA A 216 -4.65 -4.08 -3.30
N GLU A 217 -4.76 -4.22 -4.62
CA GLU A 217 -5.65 -5.18 -5.26
C GLU A 217 -4.97 -6.55 -5.37
N LEU A 218 -5.67 -7.63 -5.01
CA LEU A 218 -5.24 -9.01 -5.23
C LEU A 218 -5.68 -9.51 -6.62
N SER A 219 -5.08 -10.61 -7.07
CA SER A 219 -5.38 -11.19 -8.40
C SER A 219 -6.83 -11.68 -8.57
N ASN A 220 -7.54 -11.89 -7.47
CA ASN A 220 -8.95 -12.22 -7.47
C ASN A 220 -9.89 -11.00 -7.48
N GLY A 221 -9.34 -9.78 -7.54
CA GLY A 221 -10.09 -8.52 -7.51
C GLY A 221 -10.49 -8.02 -6.13
N ASN A 222 -10.15 -8.74 -5.06
CA ASN A 222 -10.34 -8.26 -3.69
C ASN A 222 -9.31 -7.18 -3.36
N ILE A 223 -9.69 -6.22 -2.54
CA ILE A 223 -8.82 -5.11 -2.15
C ILE A 223 -8.54 -5.19 -0.66
N TYR A 224 -7.26 -5.27 -0.33
CA TYR A 224 -6.72 -5.19 1.03
C TYR A 224 -6.44 -3.74 1.39
N TYR A 225 -6.96 -3.28 2.51
CA TYR A 225 -6.70 -1.94 3.06
C TYR A 225 -5.97 -2.06 4.39
N ASN A 226 -4.86 -1.34 4.53
CA ASN A 226 -4.06 -1.30 5.75
C ASN A 226 -3.98 0.13 6.28
N SER A 227 -4.45 0.33 7.50
CA SER A 227 -4.61 1.65 8.11
C SER A 227 -3.69 1.86 9.30
N ARG A 228 -3.08 3.03 9.37
CA ARG A 228 -2.55 3.57 10.61
C ARG A 228 -3.70 3.89 11.56
N CYS A 229 -3.59 3.47 12.81
CA CYS A 229 -4.51 3.87 13.86
C CYS A 229 -3.81 4.82 14.85
N HIS A 230 -4.25 6.07 14.90
CA HIS A 230 -3.71 7.06 15.83
C HIS A 230 -3.94 6.70 17.31
N MET A 231 -4.96 5.88 17.56
CA MET A 231 -5.39 5.45 18.88
C MET A 231 -4.96 4.03 19.24
N ALA A 232 -4.04 3.43 18.47
CA ALA A 232 -3.62 2.04 18.62
C ALA A 232 -2.72 1.82 19.85
N VAL A 233 -3.32 1.80 21.05
CA VAL A 233 -2.61 1.47 22.30
C VAL A 233 -2.07 0.03 22.30
N ASP A 234 -2.64 -0.84 21.45
CA ASP A 234 -2.19 -2.20 21.19
C ASP A 234 -1.01 -2.27 20.20
N HIS A 235 -0.60 -1.12 19.66
CA HIS A 235 0.47 -0.99 18.68
C HIS A 235 0.29 -1.86 17.42
N ARG A 236 -0.95 -2.03 16.93
CA ARG A 236 -1.24 -2.87 15.77
C ARG A 236 -1.94 -2.10 14.66
N ARG A 237 -1.68 -2.50 13.42
CA ARG A 237 -2.34 -1.98 12.23
C ARG A 237 -3.81 -2.39 12.20
N ARG A 238 -4.64 -1.59 11.54
CA ARG A 238 -6.05 -1.88 11.28
C ARG A 238 -6.24 -2.26 9.82
N ILE A 239 -7.03 -3.31 9.59
CA ILE A 239 -7.21 -3.91 8.28
C ILE A 239 -8.69 -3.92 7.92
N ALA A 240 -8.97 -3.79 6.63
CA ALA A 240 -10.29 -3.99 6.07
C ALA A 240 -10.17 -4.53 4.64
N TRP A 241 -11.26 -5.09 4.15
CA TRP A 241 -11.36 -5.66 2.82
C TRP A 241 -12.49 -5.02 2.03
N SER A 242 -12.33 -4.94 0.72
CA SER A 242 -13.40 -4.60 -0.21
C SER A 242 -13.52 -5.68 -1.28
N TYR A 243 -14.76 -6.07 -1.57
CA TYR A 243 -15.13 -7.06 -2.59
C TYR A 243 -15.93 -6.44 -3.75
N ASP A 244 -16.07 -5.12 -3.73
CA ASP A 244 -16.88 -4.34 -4.67
C ASP A 244 -16.11 -3.17 -5.32
N GLY A 245 -14.81 -3.38 -5.51
CA GLY A 245 -13.95 -2.40 -6.17
C GLY A 245 -13.69 -1.14 -5.36
N GLY A 246 -13.66 -1.25 -4.04
CA GLY A 246 -13.37 -0.15 -3.13
C GLY A 246 -14.57 0.73 -2.80
N HIS A 247 -15.81 0.31 -3.11
CA HIS A 247 -17.01 1.08 -2.77
C HIS A 247 -17.34 0.97 -1.28
N MET A 248 -17.33 -0.26 -0.72
CA MET A 248 -17.54 -0.53 0.70
C MET A 248 -16.39 -1.33 1.29
N TRP A 249 -16.23 -1.22 2.60
CA TRP A 249 -15.18 -1.89 3.38
C TRP A 249 -15.80 -2.74 4.46
N THR A 250 -15.40 -4.00 4.52
CA THR A 250 -15.87 -5.02 5.47
C THR A 250 -14.69 -5.77 6.10
N ASP A 251 -14.97 -6.81 6.87
CA ASP A 251 -13.98 -7.70 7.50
C ASP A 251 -12.89 -6.90 8.21
N TRP A 252 -13.36 -6.03 9.11
CA TRP A 252 -12.50 -5.17 9.91
C TRP A 252 -11.80 -5.97 10.99
N GLU A 253 -10.49 -5.89 11.00
CA GLU A 253 -9.67 -6.63 11.94
C GLU A 253 -8.45 -5.84 12.42
N VAL A 254 -7.88 -6.31 13.53
CA VAL A 254 -6.59 -5.87 14.05
C VAL A 254 -5.54 -6.83 13.52
N SER A 255 -4.49 -6.31 12.87
CA SER A 255 -3.44 -7.17 12.32
C SER A 255 -2.73 -7.96 13.43
N GLU A 256 -2.61 -9.26 13.25
CA GLU A 256 -1.80 -10.10 14.14
C GLU A 256 -0.30 -10.01 13.83
N HIS A 257 0.08 -9.57 12.64
CA HIS A 257 1.44 -9.62 12.13
C HIS A 257 2.11 -8.24 11.98
N LEU A 258 1.33 -7.19 11.69
CA LEU A 258 1.85 -5.86 11.38
C LEU A 258 1.61 -4.89 12.54
N TYR A 259 2.68 -4.22 12.94
CA TYR A 259 2.70 -3.36 14.11
C TYR A 259 2.79 -1.88 13.76
N GLU A 260 2.38 -1.05 14.71
CA GLU A 260 2.59 0.38 14.72
C GLU A 260 3.80 0.73 15.60
N VAL A 261 4.56 1.71 15.17
CA VAL A 261 5.56 2.32 16.08
C VAL A 261 4.86 2.93 17.27
N GLY A 262 5.41 2.72 18.45
CA GLY A 262 4.67 2.92 19.68
C GLY A 262 4.95 4.19 20.45
N GLN A 263 5.88 5.04 20.01
CA GLN A 263 6.05 6.31 20.73
C GLN A 263 4.93 7.26 20.36
N PRO A 264 4.22 7.75 21.38
CA PRO A 264 3.22 8.78 21.17
C PRO A 264 3.89 10.03 20.60
N PHE A 265 3.36 10.53 19.49
CA PHE A 265 3.59 11.92 19.14
C PHE A 265 2.63 12.77 19.95
N TYR A 266 3.18 13.62 20.80
CA TYR A 266 2.39 14.68 21.38
C TYR A 266 2.31 15.79 20.33
N PHE A 267 1.13 16.05 19.81
CA PHE A 267 0.90 17.24 19.01
C PHE A 267 1.05 18.48 19.89
N LYS A 268 1.52 19.57 19.28
CA LYS A 268 1.82 20.85 19.96
C LYS A 268 0.71 21.35 20.90
N TYR A 269 -0.52 20.87 20.75
CA TYR A 269 -1.71 21.30 21.47
C TYR A 269 -2.50 20.18 22.13
N GLY A 270 -1.95 18.98 22.25
CA GLY A 270 -2.66 17.84 22.80
C GLY A 270 -1.87 17.06 23.85
N THR A 271 -2.58 16.51 24.82
CA THR A 271 -2.03 15.71 25.92
C THR A 271 -2.07 14.20 25.66
N LYS A 272 -2.75 13.76 24.59
CA LYS A 272 -2.91 12.33 24.26
C LYS A 272 -1.88 11.88 23.22
N PRO A 273 -1.39 10.64 23.33
CA PRO A 273 -0.45 10.10 22.37
C PRO A 273 -1.12 9.82 21.01
N SER A 274 -0.37 10.05 19.92
CA SER A 274 -0.72 9.58 18.58
C SER A 274 0.26 8.50 18.15
N TYR A 275 -0.25 7.33 17.83
CA TYR A 275 0.54 6.17 17.46
C TYR A 275 0.78 6.08 15.95
N GLY A 276 1.74 5.23 15.59
CA GLY A 276 1.94 4.76 14.25
C GLY A 276 2.69 5.68 13.31
N CYS A 277 2.81 5.19 12.10
CA CYS A 277 3.48 5.84 10.99
C CYS A 277 2.72 5.56 9.68
N ASN A 278 2.77 6.47 8.72
CA ASN A 278 2.34 6.12 7.37
C ASN A 278 3.26 5.05 6.81
N ALA A 279 2.71 4.13 6.05
CA ALA A 279 3.36 2.91 5.57
C ALA A 279 3.18 2.75 4.08
N GLY A 280 4.16 2.16 3.41
CA GLY A 280 4.05 1.74 2.02
C GLY A 280 3.46 0.33 1.91
N LEU A 281 2.70 0.10 0.85
CA LEU A 281 2.17 -1.21 0.47
C LEU A 281 2.17 -1.33 -1.04
N VAL A 282 2.64 -2.47 -1.54
CA VAL A 282 2.58 -2.78 -2.97
C VAL A 282 2.37 -4.27 -3.16
N ARG A 283 1.57 -4.65 -4.16
CA ARG A 283 1.54 -6.00 -4.70
C ARG A 283 2.53 -6.09 -5.87
N LEU A 284 3.38 -7.09 -5.85
CA LEU A 284 4.29 -7.34 -6.98
C LEU A 284 3.52 -7.81 -8.21
N PRO A 285 4.00 -7.51 -9.44
CA PRO A 285 3.42 -8.05 -10.66
C PRO A 285 3.38 -9.58 -10.64
N LEU A 286 2.27 -10.18 -11.09
CA LEU A 286 2.10 -11.65 -11.11
C LEU A 286 3.16 -12.33 -11.96
N GLU A 287 3.58 -11.71 -13.03
CA GLU A 287 4.63 -12.19 -13.93
C GLU A 287 5.98 -12.34 -13.20
N ALA A 288 6.28 -11.44 -12.26
CA ALA A 288 7.50 -11.48 -11.46
C ALA A 288 7.43 -12.46 -10.28
N THR A 289 6.24 -12.96 -9.95
CA THR A 289 6.00 -13.83 -8.77
C THR A 289 5.51 -15.24 -9.14
N GLY A 290 5.50 -15.58 -10.42
CA GLY A 290 4.98 -16.86 -10.91
C GLY A 290 3.48 -17.03 -10.65
N GLY A 291 2.71 -15.96 -10.79
CA GLY A 291 1.25 -15.94 -10.65
C GLY A 291 0.74 -15.87 -9.21
N LYS A 292 1.61 -15.61 -8.23
CA LYS A 292 1.22 -15.52 -6.81
C LYS A 292 1.01 -14.07 -6.38
N ASP A 293 0.02 -13.85 -5.52
CA ASP A 293 -0.16 -12.57 -4.82
C ASP A 293 0.92 -12.39 -3.75
N VAL A 294 2.00 -11.71 -4.11
CA VAL A 294 3.06 -11.31 -3.18
C VAL A 294 2.88 -9.83 -2.86
N LEU A 295 2.64 -9.54 -1.58
CA LEU A 295 2.52 -8.17 -1.09
C LEU A 295 3.74 -7.80 -0.26
N LEU A 296 4.18 -6.56 -0.42
CA LEU A 296 5.24 -5.97 0.40
C LEU A 296 4.67 -4.80 1.18
N PHE A 297 5.03 -4.72 2.46
CA PHE A 297 4.63 -3.67 3.38
C PHE A 297 5.85 -3.04 4.02
N SER A 298 5.91 -1.73 4.16
CA SER A 298 7.05 -1.03 4.77
C SER A 298 6.63 -0.06 5.85
N THR A 299 7.31 -0.11 6.99
CA THR A 299 7.17 0.83 8.10
C THR A 299 8.38 0.74 9.03
N PRO A 300 8.64 1.70 9.94
CA PRO A 300 9.59 1.50 11.02
C PRO A 300 9.18 0.33 11.91
N ASP A 301 10.09 -0.63 12.16
CA ASP A 301 9.86 -1.82 12.99
C ASP A 301 10.41 -1.61 14.41
N ASN A 302 9.67 -0.90 15.22
CA ASN A 302 10.01 -0.65 16.62
C ASN A 302 8.73 -0.47 17.45
N PRO A 303 7.95 -1.53 17.65
CA PRO A 303 6.72 -1.47 18.43
C PRO A 303 6.98 -0.92 19.83
N GLY A 304 6.15 0.01 20.28
CA GLY A 304 6.26 0.61 21.61
C GLY A 304 7.36 1.66 21.75
N SER A 305 8.09 2.06 20.70
CA SER A 305 9.22 2.99 20.80
C SER A 305 9.38 3.89 19.58
N LYS A 306 10.57 4.49 19.44
CA LYS A 306 10.90 5.53 18.44
C LYS A 306 10.69 5.06 17.00
N ARG A 307 10.54 6.02 16.10
CA ARG A 307 10.55 5.82 14.64
C ARG A 307 11.98 5.55 14.16
N VAL A 308 12.37 4.29 14.18
CA VAL A 308 13.66 3.75 13.72
C VAL A 308 13.42 2.42 13.02
N ARG A 309 14.43 1.90 12.34
CA ARG A 309 14.46 0.56 11.76
C ARG A 309 13.44 0.40 10.62
N MET A 310 13.61 1.17 9.54
CA MET A 310 12.81 0.97 8.33
C MET A 310 12.95 -0.47 7.87
N THR A 311 11.81 -1.17 7.85
CA THR A 311 11.76 -2.61 7.56
C THR A 311 10.71 -2.86 6.47
N VAL A 312 10.94 -3.87 5.65
CA VAL A 312 9.97 -4.38 4.67
C VAL A 312 9.55 -5.77 5.10
N TRP A 313 8.24 -6.01 5.11
CA TRP A 313 7.60 -7.33 5.28
C TRP A 313 7.12 -7.86 3.95
N ALA A 314 7.04 -9.19 3.81
CA ALA A 314 6.42 -9.84 2.67
C ALA A 314 5.35 -10.85 3.11
N SER A 315 4.23 -10.82 2.38
CA SER A 315 3.17 -11.82 2.41
C SER A 315 3.15 -12.58 1.09
N PHE A 316 2.93 -13.90 1.15
CA PHE A 316 2.88 -14.80 -0.01
C PHE A 316 1.52 -15.47 -0.17
N ASP A 317 0.55 -15.08 0.64
CA ASP A 317 -0.78 -15.69 0.77
C ASP A 317 -1.92 -14.67 0.70
N GLY A 318 -1.69 -13.55 0.03
CA GLY A 318 -2.69 -12.50 -0.14
C GLY A 318 -2.96 -11.72 1.15
N ALA A 319 -1.92 -11.31 1.86
CA ALA A 319 -1.95 -10.52 3.10
C ALA A 319 -2.50 -11.24 4.35
N LYS A 320 -2.68 -12.56 4.32
CA LYS A 320 -3.13 -13.33 5.49
C LYS A 320 -2.04 -13.45 6.54
N THR A 321 -0.81 -13.78 6.11
CA THR A 321 0.37 -13.82 6.97
C THR A 321 1.53 -13.02 6.40
N TRP A 322 2.47 -12.61 7.26
CA TRP A 322 3.66 -11.81 6.90
C TRP A 322 4.92 -12.46 7.47
N PRO A 323 5.30 -13.65 6.96
CA PRO A 323 6.35 -14.49 7.57
C PRO A 323 7.75 -13.96 7.35
N VAL A 324 7.97 -13.13 6.34
CA VAL A 324 9.29 -12.61 5.98
C VAL A 324 9.35 -11.13 6.29
N LYS A 325 10.45 -10.70 6.94
CA LYS A 325 10.78 -9.28 7.09
C LYS A 325 12.27 -9.04 6.96
N ARG A 326 12.64 -7.90 6.40
CA ARG A 326 14.04 -7.49 6.27
C ARG A 326 14.25 -6.02 6.58
N LEU A 327 15.28 -5.76 7.38
CA LEU A 327 15.72 -4.41 7.71
C LEU A 327 16.37 -3.74 6.50
N VAL A 328 15.91 -2.52 6.18
CA VAL A 328 16.44 -1.66 5.11
C VAL A 328 17.39 -0.62 5.67
N TYR A 329 17.04 -0.03 6.81
CA TYR A 329 17.81 1.03 7.43
C TYR A 329 17.64 1.05 8.97
N GLU A 330 18.72 0.95 9.71
CA GLU A 330 18.71 0.83 11.18
C GLU A 330 18.35 2.14 11.89
N GLY A 331 18.72 3.30 11.32
CA GLY A 331 18.61 4.61 11.95
C GLY A 331 17.21 5.17 12.03
N LEU A 332 17.13 6.46 12.37
CA LEU A 332 15.88 7.22 12.42
C LEU A 332 15.18 7.16 11.07
N SER A 333 13.93 6.71 11.06
CA SER A 333 13.13 6.54 9.84
C SER A 333 11.65 6.74 10.12
N ALA A 334 10.89 7.24 9.14
CA ALA A 334 9.50 7.56 9.37
C ALA A 334 8.59 7.11 8.19
N TYR A 335 7.93 8.03 7.52
CA TYR A 335 6.98 7.73 6.45
C TYR A 335 7.67 7.02 5.29
N SER A 336 6.95 6.09 4.68
CA SER A 336 7.42 5.32 3.54
C SER A 336 6.32 5.12 2.50
N SER A 337 6.74 4.89 1.26
CA SER A 337 5.90 4.57 0.11
C SER A 337 6.60 3.51 -0.73
N LEU A 338 5.85 2.55 -1.27
CA LEU A 338 6.35 1.42 -2.06
C LEU A 338 5.78 1.43 -3.47
N ALA A 339 6.64 1.15 -4.45
CA ALA A 339 6.23 0.86 -5.82
C ALA A 339 7.02 -0.33 -6.38
N ALA A 340 6.47 -1.00 -7.39
CA ALA A 340 7.13 -2.09 -8.09
C ALA A 340 7.07 -1.88 -9.60
N GLY A 341 8.19 -2.14 -10.27
CA GLY A 341 8.26 -2.21 -11.72
C GLY A 341 7.73 -3.54 -12.24
N GLN A 342 7.37 -3.59 -13.53
CA GLN A 342 6.93 -4.83 -14.19
C GLN A 342 8.01 -5.92 -14.19
N ASP A 343 9.26 -5.53 -14.07
CA ASP A 343 10.42 -6.42 -13.95
C ASP A 343 10.63 -6.97 -12.52
N GLY A 344 9.71 -6.72 -11.59
CA GLY A 344 9.77 -7.17 -10.20
C GLY A 344 10.74 -6.40 -9.31
N LYS A 345 11.39 -5.35 -9.81
CA LYS A 345 12.17 -4.44 -8.96
C LYS A 345 11.24 -3.63 -8.06
N VAL A 346 11.65 -3.46 -6.83
CA VAL A 346 10.93 -2.73 -5.81
C VAL A 346 11.67 -1.44 -5.45
N TYR A 347 10.89 -0.39 -5.29
CA TYR A 347 11.37 0.93 -4.90
C TYR A 347 10.66 1.36 -3.63
N LEU A 348 11.44 1.52 -2.56
CA LEU A 348 10.98 2.02 -1.28
C LEU A 348 11.49 3.44 -1.09
N LEU A 349 10.60 4.42 -1.12
CA LEU A 349 10.92 5.80 -0.81
C LEU A 349 10.57 6.08 0.65
N PHE A 350 11.51 6.57 1.47
CA PHE A 350 11.30 6.73 2.90
C PHE A 350 12.05 7.90 3.52
N GLU A 351 11.46 8.47 4.57
CA GLU A 351 12.09 9.50 5.39
C GLU A 351 13.16 8.87 6.27
N ARG A 352 14.37 9.45 6.32
CA ARG A 352 15.44 9.01 7.20
C ARG A 352 16.29 10.14 7.76
N GLY A 353 17.07 9.81 8.81
CA GLY A 353 18.05 10.71 9.35
C GLY A 353 19.07 10.02 10.27
N LYS A 354 20.17 10.70 10.53
CA LYS A 354 21.22 10.26 11.47
C LYS A 354 21.06 10.94 12.84
N LYS A 355 20.84 12.24 12.82
CA LYS A 355 20.70 13.07 14.03
C LYS A 355 19.27 13.56 14.23
N LYS A 356 18.57 13.89 13.17
CA LYS A 356 17.17 14.34 13.16
C LYS A 356 16.33 13.39 12.32
N LEU A 357 15.05 13.24 12.65
CA LEU A 357 14.16 12.26 12.01
C LEU A 357 13.94 12.51 10.50
N TYR A 358 14.04 13.75 10.04
CA TYR A 358 13.67 14.17 8.69
C TYR A 358 14.84 14.89 7.98
N GLU A 359 16.03 14.29 7.96
CA GLU A 359 17.19 14.87 7.26
C GLU A 359 17.11 14.66 5.76
N SER A 360 16.59 13.51 5.32
CA SER A 360 16.43 13.21 3.90
C SER A 360 15.23 12.31 3.62
N VAL A 361 14.82 12.30 2.35
CA VAL A 361 14.01 11.26 1.75
C VAL A 361 14.91 10.45 0.84
N ALA A 362 15.04 9.17 1.15
CA ALA A 362 15.91 8.22 0.45
C ALA A 362 15.08 7.19 -0.31
N VAL A 363 15.65 6.66 -1.39
CA VAL A 363 15.12 5.49 -2.09
C VAL A 363 15.99 4.27 -1.82
N ALA A 364 15.36 3.15 -1.49
CA ALA A 364 15.95 1.83 -1.54
C ALA A 364 15.43 1.09 -2.76
N ARG A 365 16.32 0.53 -3.58
CA ARG A 365 16.01 -0.34 -4.70
C ARG A 365 16.41 -1.77 -4.36
N PHE A 366 15.48 -2.71 -4.50
CA PHE A 366 15.75 -4.13 -4.22
C PHE A 366 14.86 -5.04 -5.05
N ASN A 367 15.08 -6.35 -4.95
CA ASN A 367 14.23 -7.38 -5.52
C ASN A 367 13.78 -8.39 -4.44
N LEU A 368 12.85 -9.27 -4.79
CA LEU A 368 12.30 -10.26 -3.87
C LEU A 368 13.38 -11.21 -3.34
N GLU A 369 14.37 -11.59 -4.16
CA GLU A 369 15.49 -12.46 -3.76
C GLU A 369 16.31 -11.84 -2.64
N TRP A 370 16.57 -10.54 -2.70
CA TRP A 370 17.23 -9.86 -1.60
C TRP A 370 16.38 -9.97 -0.33
N LEU A 371 15.08 -9.76 -0.42
CA LEU A 371 14.21 -9.78 0.75
C LEU A 371 14.18 -11.16 1.43
N VAL A 372 14.12 -12.25 0.68
CA VAL A 372 13.98 -13.62 1.22
C VAL A 372 15.32 -14.28 1.61
N LYS A 373 16.42 -14.01 0.90
CA LYS A 373 17.74 -14.63 1.18
C LYS A 373 18.41 -14.20 2.49
N GLY A 374 17.84 -13.29 3.23
CA GLY A 374 18.39 -12.82 4.53
C GLY A 374 17.75 -13.48 5.75
N GLN A 375 17.07 -14.60 5.59
CA GLN A 375 16.28 -15.26 6.64
C GLN A 375 16.95 -16.54 7.20
N ASN A 376 18.23 -16.80 6.89
CA ASN A 376 18.98 -17.93 7.47
C ASN A 376 19.63 -17.57 8.79
#